data_78caa1dff4168ab6a5e318446c472fed
#
_entry.id   78caa1dff4168ab6a5e318446c472fed
#
_cell.length_a   1.000
_cell.length_b   1.000
_cell.length_c   1.000
_cell.angle_alpha   90.00
_cell.angle_beta   90.00
_cell.angle_gamma   90.00
#
_symmetry.space_group_name_H-M   'P 1'
#
loop_
_entity.id
_entity.type
_entity.pdbx_description
1 polymer ?
#
loop_
_entity_poly.entity_id
_entity_poly.type
_entity_poly.pdbx_seq_one_letter_code
_entity_poly.pdbx_strand_id
1 'polypeptide(L)'
;MISKDKRWQNKDYIKFVSEMPCSNCSVIDGTVVAHHLKHRYSPWGGGGMGLKASDILTMPLCYDCHDRAHNGDGEVLDFQAPFIFKTLDAATKHGVISITYKPYEYYRL
;
A
#
# COMPACT_ATOMS: atom_id res chain seq x y z
N MET A 1 11.65 14.36 -10.97
CA MET A 1 10.30 14.56 -11.53
C MET A 1 9.48 13.30 -11.37
N ILE A 2 8.26 13.47 -10.99
CA ILE A 2 7.35 12.33 -10.90
C ILE A 2 7.08 11.82 -12.31
N SER A 3 7.15 10.51 -12.46
CA SER A 3 6.88 9.86 -13.73
C SER A 3 5.49 10.24 -14.25
N LYS A 4 5.37 10.37 -15.55
CA LYS A 4 4.06 10.52 -16.19
C LYS A 4 3.35 9.18 -16.35
N ASP A 5 4.01 8.10 -15.97
CA ASP A 5 3.41 6.77 -16.04
C ASP A 5 2.21 6.71 -15.12
N LYS A 6 1.20 6.02 -15.58
CA LYS A 6 0.03 5.81 -14.75
C LYS A 6 0.39 4.90 -13.59
N ARG A 7 -0.16 5.19 -12.42
CA ARG A 7 -0.01 4.30 -11.29
C ARG A 7 -0.64 2.95 -11.61
N TRP A 8 -0.09 1.90 -11.04
CA TRP A 8 -0.66 0.56 -11.19
C TRP A 8 -1.97 0.47 -10.43
N GLN A 9 -3.00 -0.06 -11.08
CA GLN A 9 -4.32 -0.20 -10.48
C GLN A 9 -4.82 -1.61 -10.68
N ASN A 10 -5.37 -2.22 -9.61
CA ASN A 10 -5.90 -3.57 -9.68
C ASN A 10 -6.96 -3.76 -8.61
N LYS A 11 -8.21 -3.89 -9.03
CA LYS A 11 -9.33 -4.02 -8.10
C LYS A 11 -9.28 -5.30 -7.29
N ASP A 12 -8.81 -6.38 -7.87
CA ASP A 12 -8.72 -7.66 -7.17
C ASP A 12 -7.67 -7.59 -6.06
N TYR A 13 -6.57 -6.91 -6.31
CA TYR A 13 -5.55 -6.72 -5.29
C TYR A 13 -6.08 -5.87 -4.12
N ILE A 14 -6.79 -4.79 -4.44
CA ILE A 14 -7.39 -3.93 -3.41
C ILE A 14 -8.37 -4.72 -2.56
N LYS A 15 -9.18 -5.58 -3.20
CA LYS A 15 -10.11 -6.43 -2.48
C LYS A 15 -9.36 -7.38 -1.53
N PHE A 16 -8.30 -8.01 -2.01
CA PHE A 16 -7.49 -8.88 -1.18
C PHE A 16 -6.96 -8.14 0.06
N VAL A 17 -6.41 -6.94 -0.14
CA VAL A 17 -5.87 -6.15 0.96
C VAL A 17 -6.95 -5.82 1.98
N SER A 18 -8.14 -5.45 1.51
CA SER A 18 -9.24 -5.07 2.41
C SER A 18 -9.80 -6.23 3.20
N GLU A 19 -9.50 -7.47 2.81
CA GLU A 19 -9.94 -8.67 3.52
C GLU A 19 -8.91 -9.16 4.54
N MET A 20 -7.77 -8.50 4.63
CA MET A 20 -6.74 -8.84 5.61
C MET A 20 -7.00 -8.18 6.97
N PRO A 21 -6.41 -8.70 8.04
CA PRO A 21 -6.45 -7.99 9.32
C PRO A 21 -5.76 -6.63 9.23
N CYS A 22 -6.21 -5.68 10.05
CA CYS A 22 -5.57 -4.38 10.14
C CYS A 22 -4.07 -4.54 10.46
N SER A 23 -3.22 -3.86 9.71
CA SER A 23 -1.78 -3.95 9.92
C SER A 23 -1.34 -3.37 11.27
N ASN A 24 -2.06 -2.38 11.76
CA ASN A 24 -1.67 -1.69 12.99
C ASN A 24 -2.21 -2.35 14.25
N CYS A 25 -3.47 -2.79 14.27
CA CYS A 25 -4.08 -3.34 15.47
C CYS A 25 -4.61 -4.76 15.30
N SER A 26 -4.48 -5.35 14.13
CA SER A 26 -4.85 -6.75 13.84
C SER A 26 -6.34 -7.05 13.87
N VAL A 27 -7.20 -6.05 13.96
CA VAL A 27 -8.63 -6.29 14.03
C VAL A 27 -9.18 -6.75 12.68
N ILE A 28 -10.21 -7.59 12.75
CA ILE A 28 -10.98 -8.02 11.58
C ILE A 28 -12.44 -7.72 11.91
N ASP A 29 -12.87 -6.51 11.62
CA ASP A 29 -14.19 -6.04 12.04
C ASP A 29 -15.09 -5.60 10.89
N GLY A 30 -14.68 -5.86 9.66
CA GLY A 30 -15.45 -5.47 8.49
C GLY A 30 -15.21 -4.03 8.06
N THR A 31 -14.37 -3.27 8.76
CA THR A 31 -14.08 -1.88 8.40
C THR A 31 -12.74 -1.71 7.70
N VAL A 32 -11.96 -2.80 7.55
CA VAL A 32 -10.63 -2.72 6.97
C VAL A 32 -10.70 -2.29 5.51
N VAL A 33 -9.88 -1.33 5.15
CA VAL A 33 -9.75 -0.85 3.78
C VAL A 33 -8.29 -0.86 3.37
N ALA A 34 -8.05 -0.83 2.06
CA ALA A 34 -6.70 -0.71 1.53
C ALA A 34 -6.30 0.77 1.58
N HIS A 35 -5.38 1.09 2.48
CA HIS A 35 -4.85 2.43 2.64
C HIS A 35 -3.63 2.60 1.75
N HIS A 36 -3.67 3.59 0.85
CA HIS A 36 -2.55 3.88 -0.03
C HIS A 36 -1.45 4.63 0.70
N LEU A 37 -0.21 4.35 0.33
CA LEU A 37 0.95 5.05 0.88
C LEU A 37 0.74 6.55 0.82
N LYS A 38 0.93 7.20 1.94
CA LYS A 38 0.71 8.63 2.06
C LYS A 38 1.99 9.43 1.83
N HIS A 39 1.75 10.63 1.42
CA HIS A 39 2.61 11.72 1.03
C HIS A 39 4.04 11.80 1.56
N ARG A 40 4.35 11.36 2.73
CA ARG A 40 5.72 11.49 3.27
C ARG A 40 6.80 10.90 2.38
N TYR A 41 6.40 10.05 1.45
CA TYR A 41 7.32 9.29 0.62
C TYR A 41 7.22 9.65 -0.84
N SER A 42 6.89 10.90 -1.12
CA SER A 42 7.13 11.45 -2.44
C SER A 42 8.60 11.18 -2.83
N PRO A 43 8.92 10.73 -4.04
CA PRO A 43 8.15 10.85 -5.28
C PRO A 43 7.30 9.62 -5.64
N TRP A 44 7.07 8.72 -4.73
CA TRP A 44 6.31 7.50 -5.05
C TRP A 44 4.80 7.72 -5.09
N GLY A 45 4.37 8.96 -4.98
CA GLY A 45 2.97 9.30 -4.97
C GLY A 45 2.39 9.31 -3.57
N GLY A 46 1.07 9.42 -3.46
CA GLY A 46 0.39 9.39 -2.19
C GLY A 46 0.41 10.71 -1.44
N GLY A 47 0.68 11.79 -2.12
CA GLY A 47 0.81 13.08 -1.47
C GLY A 47 -0.12 14.14 -2.00
N GLY A 48 -1.20 14.41 -1.36
CA GLY A 48 -2.06 15.55 -1.61
C GLY A 48 -2.63 15.65 -3.02
N MET A 49 -3.56 16.55 -3.21
CA MET A 49 -4.11 16.95 -4.52
C MET A 49 -4.59 15.80 -5.40
N GLY A 50 -5.14 14.75 -4.78
CA GLY A 50 -5.69 13.62 -5.54
C GLY A 50 -4.67 12.65 -6.09
N LEU A 51 -3.40 12.80 -5.75
CA LEU A 51 -2.36 11.89 -6.20
C LEU A 51 -2.29 10.69 -5.27
N LYS A 52 -2.68 9.53 -5.78
CA LYS A 52 -2.57 8.28 -5.03
C LYS A 52 -1.35 7.51 -5.50
N ALA A 53 -0.75 6.77 -4.56
CA ALA A 53 0.27 5.80 -4.90
C ALA A 53 -0.37 4.64 -5.68
N SER A 54 0.48 3.80 -6.29
CA SER A 54 0.01 2.59 -6.94
C SER A 54 -0.69 1.66 -5.95
N ASP A 55 -1.64 0.87 -6.45
CA ASP A 55 -2.39 -0.04 -5.59
C ASP A 55 -1.51 -1.08 -4.90
N ILE A 56 -0.34 -1.36 -5.47
CA ILE A 56 0.63 -2.27 -4.84
C ILE A 56 1.24 -1.66 -3.57
N LEU A 57 1.15 -0.35 -3.41
CA LEU A 57 1.66 0.34 -2.23
C LEU A 57 0.52 0.64 -1.27
N THR A 58 -0.17 -0.42 -0.86
CA THR A 58 -1.29 -0.33 0.07
C THR A 58 -1.09 -1.27 1.26
N MET A 59 -1.79 -0.96 2.33
CA MET A 59 -1.80 -1.78 3.53
C MET A 59 -3.21 -1.82 4.09
N PRO A 60 -3.61 -2.91 4.75
CA PRO A 60 -4.94 -2.98 5.36
C PRO A 60 -4.97 -2.17 6.66
N LEU A 61 -5.92 -1.26 6.78
CA LEU A 61 -6.16 -0.50 8.01
C LEU A 61 -7.65 -0.49 8.31
N CYS A 62 -7.99 -0.73 9.57
CA CYS A 62 -9.38 -0.63 10.01
C CYS A 62 -9.82 0.84 10.04
N TYR A 63 -11.10 1.08 10.27
CA TYR A 63 -11.63 2.44 10.27
C TYR A 63 -10.85 3.37 11.18
N ASP A 64 -10.62 2.94 12.42
CA ASP A 64 -9.93 3.80 13.40
C ASP A 64 -8.49 4.10 12.98
N CYS A 65 -7.74 3.08 12.58
CA CYS A 65 -6.35 3.27 12.18
C CYS A 65 -6.23 4.08 10.90
N HIS A 66 -7.15 3.87 9.96
CA HIS A 66 -7.20 4.64 8.73
C HIS A 66 -7.48 6.11 9.02
N ASP A 67 -8.43 6.37 9.92
CA ASP A 67 -8.75 7.74 10.34
C ASP A 67 -7.56 8.40 11.02
N ARG A 68 -6.87 7.67 11.90
CA ARG A 68 -5.66 8.18 12.56
C ARG A 68 -4.59 8.55 11.54
N ALA A 69 -4.38 7.71 10.52
CA ALA A 69 -3.42 8.00 9.48
C ALA A 69 -3.79 9.28 8.73
N HIS A 70 -5.07 9.48 8.42
CA HIS A 70 -5.53 10.69 7.76
C HIS A 70 -5.36 11.94 8.63
N ASN A 71 -5.39 11.77 9.93
CA ASN A 71 -5.21 12.88 10.87
C ASN A 71 -3.75 13.10 11.26
N GLY A 72 -2.82 12.46 10.56
CA GLY A 72 -1.41 12.70 10.75
C GLY A 72 -0.77 11.95 11.91
N ASP A 73 -1.41 10.87 12.39
CA ASP A 73 -0.87 10.09 13.51
C ASP A 73 0.44 9.40 13.09
N GLY A 74 1.55 9.86 13.65
CA GLY A 74 2.86 9.33 13.32
C GLY A 74 3.04 7.86 13.67
N GLU A 75 2.31 7.36 14.67
CA GLU A 75 2.39 5.95 15.03
C GLU A 75 1.97 5.05 13.86
N VAL A 76 0.95 5.46 13.11
CA VAL A 76 0.53 4.71 11.92
C VAL A 76 1.38 5.07 10.72
N LEU A 77 1.59 6.36 10.49
CA LEU A 77 2.27 6.83 9.28
C LEU A 77 3.74 6.39 9.20
N ASP A 78 4.41 6.30 10.34
CA ASP A 78 5.82 5.93 10.36
C ASP A 78 6.05 4.45 10.03
N PHE A 79 5.01 3.63 10.13
CA PHE A 79 5.12 2.21 9.85
C PHE A 79 4.52 1.78 8.52
N GLN A 80 4.24 2.72 7.63
CA GLN A 80 3.63 2.39 6.35
C GLN A 80 4.47 1.41 5.53
N ALA A 81 5.77 1.63 5.44
CA ALA A 81 6.63 0.76 4.63
C ALA A 81 6.63 -0.68 5.16
N PRO A 82 6.86 -0.94 6.45
CA PRO A 82 6.75 -2.30 6.96
C PRO A 82 5.38 -2.93 6.72
N PHE A 83 4.31 -2.18 6.87
CA PHE A 83 2.95 -2.68 6.64
C PHE A 83 2.76 -3.07 5.17
N ILE A 84 3.25 -2.25 4.26
CA ILE A 84 3.17 -2.54 2.82
C ILE A 84 3.98 -3.78 2.48
N PHE A 85 5.18 -3.91 3.01
CA PHE A 85 6.02 -5.08 2.76
C PHE A 85 5.36 -6.36 3.25
N LYS A 86 4.76 -6.32 4.42
CA LYS A 86 4.05 -7.47 4.96
C LYS A 86 2.85 -7.86 4.07
N THR A 87 2.15 -6.86 3.56
CA THR A 87 1.03 -7.06 2.66
C THR A 87 1.48 -7.71 1.35
N LEU A 88 2.57 -7.20 0.77
CA LEU A 88 3.14 -7.76 -0.44
C LEU A 88 3.60 -9.20 -0.24
N ASP A 89 4.24 -9.47 0.89
CA ASP A 89 4.68 -10.82 1.21
C ASP A 89 3.50 -11.78 1.28
N ALA A 90 2.44 -11.38 1.96
CA ALA A 90 1.22 -12.19 2.04
C ALA A 90 0.60 -12.41 0.65
N ALA A 91 0.55 -11.36 -0.16
CA ALA A 91 -0.03 -11.44 -1.50
C ALA A 91 0.75 -12.40 -2.40
N THR A 92 2.07 -12.41 -2.31
CA THR A 92 2.88 -13.33 -3.11
C THR A 92 2.71 -14.76 -2.62
N LYS A 93 2.67 -14.96 -1.30
CA LYS A 93 2.49 -16.30 -0.72
C LYS A 93 1.13 -16.90 -1.06
N HIS A 94 0.11 -16.07 -1.18
CA HIS A 94 -1.23 -16.53 -1.55
C HIS A 94 -1.46 -16.56 -3.05
N GLY A 95 -0.45 -16.24 -3.85
CA GLY A 95 -0.59 -16.28 -5.30
C GLY A 95 -1.46 -15.18 -5.88
N VAL A 96 -1.73 -14.12 -5.13
CA VAL A 96 -2.55 -13.01 -5.60
C VAL A 96 -1.77 -12.15 -6.60
N ILE A 97 -0.48 -11.99 -6.36
CA ILE A 97 0.43 -11.33 -7.29
C ILE A 97 1.66 -12.20 -7.49
N SER A 98 2.35 -11.98 -8.58
CA SER A 98 3.64 -12.61 -8.82
C SER A 98 4.67 -11.56 -9.18
N ILE A 99 5.92 -11.82 -8.78
CA ILE A 99 7.02 -10.94 -9.05
C ILE A 99 7.94 -11.65 -10.05
N THR A 100 8.15 -11.02 -11.19
CA THR A 100 8.95 -11.60 -12.25
C THR A 100 10.36 -11.02 -12.22
N TYR A 101 11.35 -11.89 -12.12
CA TYR A 101 12.74 -11.49 -12.20
C TYR A 101 13.13 -11.23 -13.65
N LYS A 102 13.86 -10.17 -13.88
CA LYS A 102 14.48 -9.90 -15.16
C LYS A 102 15.96 -9.65 -14.96
N PRO A 103 16.82 -10.05 -15.91
CA PRO A 103 18.25 -9.80 -15.78
C PRO A 103 18.57 -8.33 -15.59
N TYR A 104 19.60 -8.07 -14.82
CA TYR A 104 20.01 -6.71 -14.46
C TYR A 104 20.24 -5.80 -15.67
N GLU A 105 20.75 -6.35 -16.76
CA GLU A 105 21.07 -5.55 -17.94
C GLU A 105 19.87 -4.86 -18.57
N TYR A 106 18.65 -5.28 -18.19
CA TYR A 106 17.44 -4.60 -18.66
C TYR A 106 17.09 -3.38 -17.84
N TYR A 107 17.84 -3.12 -16.77
CA TYR A 107 17.55 -2.03 -15.85
C TYR A 107 18.72 -1.06 -15.79
N ARG A 108 18.98 -0.43 -16.89
CA ARG A 108 20.01 0.59 -16.93
C ARG A 108 19.52 1.84 -16.21
N LEU A 109 20.06 2.05 -15.04
CA LEU A 109 19.68 3.22 -14.23
C LEU A 109 20.60 4.39 -14.48
#